data_67d69cdb91f2add91b04d4dc31f69fbd
#
_entry.id   67d69cdb91f2add91b04d4dc31f69fbd
#
_cell.length_a   1.000
_cell.length_b   1.000
_cell.length_c   1.000
_cell.angle_alpha   90.00
_cell.angle_beta   90.00
_cell.angle_gamma   90.00
#
_symmetry.space_group_name_H-M   'P 1'
#
loop_
_entity.id
_entity.type
_entity.pdbx_description
1 polymer ?
#
loop_
_entity_poly.entity_id
_entity_poly.type
_entity_poly.pdbx_seq_one_letter_code
_entity_poly.pdbx_strand_id
1 'polypeptide(L)'
;MYNIVGVQMKSFTTKDGKTITGYNVWFTEERKGVDGITADRVFVSDRVCNRSNYTPHVGDDIDDFAYNKFGRLYQIYPYLPE
;
A
#
# COMPACT_ATOMS: atom_id res chain seq x y z
N MET A 1 11.18 7.18 -2.08
CA MET A 1 10.96 5.87 -1.44
C MET A 1 9.98 6.03 -0.30
N TYR A 2 9.09 5.07 -0.14
CA TYR A 2 8.10 5.07 0.93
C TYR A 2 8.51 4.09 2.01
N ASN A 3 8.20 4.43 3.26
CA ASN A 3 8.46 3.53 4.38
C ASN A 3 7.15 3.17 5.06
N ILE A 4 6.88 1.88 5.24
CA ILE A 4 5.67 1.40 5.89
C ILE A 4 5.82 1.52 7.41
N VAL A 5 4.90 2.26 8.03
CA VAL A 5 4.94 2.52 9.47
C VAL A 5 3.76 1.89 10.22
N GLY A 6 2.74 1.42 9.52
CA GLY A 6 1.60 0.75 10.14
C GLY A 6 0.91 -0.18 9.15
N VAL A 7 0.44 -1.33 9.64
CA VAL A 7 -0.29 -2.32 8.85
C VAL A 7 -1.45 -2.85 9.69
N GLN A 8 -2.64 -2.85 9.11
CA GLN A 8 -3.84 -3.38 9.76
C GLN A 8 -4.57 -4.31 8.81
N MET A 9 -4.78 -5.55 9.22
CA MET A 9 -5.62 -6.46 8.45
C MET A 9 -7.06 -5.95 8.45
N LYS A 10 -7.69 -5.92 7.28
CA LYS A 10 -9.02 -5.39 7.11
C LYS A 10 -9.84 -6.25 6.16
N SER A 11 -11.11 -6.46 6.51
CA SER A 11 -12.05 -7.19 5.66
C SER A 11 -13.37 -6.45 5.67
N PHE A 12 -14.00 -6.33 4.51
CA PHE A 12 -15.32 -5.71 4.41
C PHE A 12 -16.14 -6.36 3.29
N THR A 13 -17.46 -6.25 3.41
CA THR A 13 -18.40 -6.80 2.44
C THR A 13 -18.99 -5.69 1.61
N THR A 14 -18.95 -5.82 0.29
CA THR A 14 -19.52 -4.86 -0.63
C THR A 14 -21.04 -5.00 -0.72
N LYS A 15 -21.72 -4.04 -1.34
CA LYS A 15 -23.18 -4.05 -1.47
C LYS A 15 -23.69 -5.26 -2.26
N ASP A 16 -22.89 -5.80 -3.15
CA ASP A 16 -23.23 -6.99 -3.96
C ASP A 16 -22.86 -8.30 -3.27
N GLY A 17 -22.50 -8.26 -1.98
CA GLY A 17 -22.26 -9.44 -1.17
C GLY A 17 -20.85 -10.03 -1.26
N LYS A 18 -19.94 -9.38 -1.96
CA LYS A 18 -18.56 -9.84 -2.07
C LYS A 18 -17.76 -9.40 -0.85
N THR A 19 -16.92 -10.28 -0.34
CA THR A 19 -15.97 -9.94 0.73
C THR A 19 -14.62 -9.59 0.12
N ILE A 20 -14.11 -8.43 0.51
CA ILE A 20 -12.78 -7.97 0.11
C ILE A 20 -11.90 -7.96 1.35
N THR A 21 -10.78 -8.66 1.28
CA THR A 21 -9.81 -8.75 2.36
C THR A 21 -8.48 -8.15 1.90
N GLY A 22 -7.79 -7.52 2.82
CA GLY A 22 -6.49 -6.92 2.55
C GLY A 22 -5.95 -6.20 3.76
N TYR A 23 -5.20 -5.14 3.52
CA TYR A 23 -4.51 -4.40 4.57
C TYR A 23 -4.68 -2.90 4.37
N ASN A 24 -4.96 -2.19 5.44
CA ASN A 24 -4.71 -0.76 5.50
C ASN A 24 -3.23 -0.57 5.79
N VAL A 25 -2.55 0.18 4.95
CA VAL A 25 -1.11 0.42 5.07
C VAL A 25 -0.88 1.90 5.24
N TRP A 26 -0.22 2.29 6.34
CA TRP A 26 0.22 3.66 6.57
C TRP A 26 1.68 3.76 6.19
N PHE A 27 2.02 4.79 5.45
CA PHE A 27 3.38 4.99 4.97
C PHE A 27 3.78 6.44 5.00
N THR A 28 5.09 6.66 5.04
CA THR A 28 5.69 7.98 5.03
C THR A 28 6.59 8.14 3.82
N GLU A 29 6.79 9.38 3.42
CA GLU A 29 7.66 9.72 2.30
C GLU A 29 8.28 11.09 2.54
N GLU A 30 9.56 11.23 2.25
CA GLU A 30 10.18 12.54 2.10
C GLU A 30 9.85 13.06 0.71
N ARG A 31 9.19 14.22 0.65
CA ARG A 31 8.76 14.80 -0.61
C ARG A 31 9.40 16.17 -0.81
N LYS A 32 9.94 16.41 -2.00
CA LYS A 32 10.55 17.67 -2.34
C LYS A 32 9.53 18.80 -2.21
N GLY A 33 9.95 19.89 -1.57
CA GLY A 33 9.08 21.06 -1.37
C GLY A 33 8.20 20.99 -0.14
N VAL A 34 8.33 19.92 0.66
CA VAL A 34 7.60 19.76 1.93
C VAL A 34 8.60 19.76 3.08
N ASP A 35 8.37 20.62 4.06
CA ASP A 35 9.14 20.57 5.31
C ASP A 35 8.64 19.39 6.13
N GLY A 36 9.56 18.46 6.47
CA GLY A 36 9.23 17.27 7.22
C GLY A 36 8.87 16.09 6.30
N ILE A 37 8.03 15.20 6.81
CA ILE A 37 7.69 13.94 6.16
C ILE A 37 6.19 13.92 5.88
N THR A 38 5.79 13.54 4.67
CA THR A 38 4.39 13.31 4.36
C THR A 38 3.97 11.92 4.85
N ALA A 39 2.72 11.79 5.27
CA ALA A 39 2.15 10.53 5.72
C ALA A 39 0.80 10.31 5.05
N ASP A 40 0.53 9.07 4.65
CA ASP A 40 -0.71 8.74 3.97
C ASP A 40 -1.08 7.28 4.24
N ARG A 41 -2.26 6.90 3.81
CA ARG A 41 -2.78 5.55 3.96
C ARG A 41 -3.31 5.04 2.62
N VAL A 42 -3.08 3.76 2.36
CA VAL A 42 -3.65 3.08 1.19
C VAL A 42 -4.19 1.73 1.60
N PHE A 43 -5.27 1.29 0.96
CA PHE A 43 -5.79 -0.06 1.12
C PHE A 43 -5.14 -0.97 0.07
N VAL A 44 -4.54 -2.06 0.55
CA VAL A 44 -3.86 -3.06 -0.30
C VAL A 44 -4.68 -4.34 -0.23
N SER A 45 -5.44 -4.63 -1.27
CA SER A 45 -6.26 -5.84 -1.34
C SER A 45 -5.38 -7.09 -1.50
N ASP A 46 -5.93 -8.26 -1.14
CA ASP A 46 -5.26 -9.54 -1.39
C ASP A 46 -4.89 -9.70 -2.87
N ARG A 47 -5.74 -9.21 -3.76
CA ARG A 47 -5.48 -9.27 -5.20
C ARG A 47 -4.21 -8.52 -5.57
N VAL A 48 -4.00 -7.33 -4.97
CA VAL A 48 -2.78 -6.55 -5.18
C VAL A 48 -1.56 -7.26 -4.59
N CYS A 49 -1.71 -7.83 -3.39
CA CYS A 49 -0.64 -8.63 -2.77
C CYS A 49 -0.23 -9.80 -3.66
N ASN A 50 -1.19 -10.53 -4.21
CA ASN A 50 -0.90 -11.66 -5.08
C ASN A 50 -0.23 -11.22 -6.37
N ARG A 51 -0.71 -10.14 -6.97
CA ARG A 51 -0.12 -9.59 -8.21
C ARG A 51 1.31 -9.13 -7.99
N SER A 52 1.56 -8.50 -6.86
CA SER A 52 2.87 -7.94 -6.51
C SER A 52 3.81 -8.98 -5.91
N ASN A 53 3.30 -10.16 -5.57
CA ASN A 53 4.02 -11.19 -4.82
C ASN A 53 4.63 -10.60 -3.54
N TYR A 54 3.83 -9.84 -2.80
CA TYR A 54 4.30 -9.08 -1.66
C TYR A 54 3.19 -8.89 -0.63
N THR A 55 3.52 -9.09 0.63
CA THR A 55 2.63 -8.81 1.77
C THR A 55 3.25 -7.70 2.60
N PRO A 56 2.49 -6.62 2.90
CA PRO A 56 3.04 -5.48 3.64
C PRO A 56 3.46 -5.83 5.06
N HIS A 57 4.60 -5.30 5.48
CA HIS A 57 5.10 -5.40 6.86
C HIS A 57 5.63 -4.05 7.33
N VAL A 58 5.48 -3.79 8.62
CA VAL A 58 6.03 -2.57 9.22
C VAL A 58 7.55 -2.57 9.06
N GLY A 59 8.09 -1.43 8.66
CA GLY A 59 9.52 -1.24 8.45
C GLY A 59 9.98 -1.48 7.02
N ASP A 60 9.12 -2.04 6.16
CA ASP A 60 9.47 -2.27 4.76
C ASP A 60 9.61 -0.95 4.00
N ASP A 61 10.55 -0.91 3.08
CA ASP A 61 10.69 0.17 2.12
C ASP A 61 10.01 -0.20 0.82
N ILE A 62 9.28 0.74 0.25
CA ILE A 62 8.54 0.57 -1.00
C ILE A 62 9.10 1.53 -2.03
N ASP A 63 9.46 1.01 -3.18
CA ASP A 63 10.01 1.80 -4.27
C ASP A 63 8.91 2.61 -4.95
N ASP A 64 7.78 1.99 -5.22
CA ASP A 64 6.65 2.67 -5.87
C ASP A 64 5.32 1.98 -5.61
N PHE A 65 4.25 2.78 -5.64
CA PHE A 65 2.87 2.31 -5.67
C PHE A 65 2.29 2.71 -7.04
N ALA A 66 1.83 1.74 -7.80
CA ALA A 66 1.23 1.99 -9.11
C ALA A 66 -0.29 1.97 -9.01
N TYR A 67 -0.93 2.99 -9.56
CA TYR A 67 -2.39 3.15 -9.53
C TYR A 67 -2.94 2.97 -10.95
N ASN A 68 -4.16 2.41 -11.05
CA ASN A 68 -4.84 2.30 -12.33
C ASN A 68 -5.46 3.64 -12.73
N LYS A 69 -6.10 3.67 -13.90
CA LYS A 69 -6.73 4.90 -14.43
C LYS A 69 -7.88 5.42 -13.57
N PHE A 70 -8.39 4.61 -12.65
CA PHE A 70 -9.46 5.00 -11.73
C PHE A 70 -8.93 5.48 -10.37
N GLY A 71 -7.61 5.61 -10.23
CA GLY A 71 -6.99 6.03 -8.98
C GLY A 71 -6.91 4.96 -7.91
N ARG A 72 -7.13 3.70 -8.24
CA ARG A 72 -7.05 2.58 -7.30
C ARG A 72 -5.68 1.92 -7.38
N LEU A 73 -5.16 1.51 -6.22
CA LEU A 73 -3.88 0.81 -6.18
C LEU A 73 -3.97 -0.47 -7.01
N TYR A 74 -3.01 -0.65 -7.89
CA TYR A 74 -2.93 -1.78 -8.81
C TYR A 74 -1.78 -2.71 -8.47
N GLN A 75 -0.62 -2.16 -8.14
CA GLN A 75 0.60 -2.93 -7.88
C GLN A 75 1.54 -2.19 -6.94
N ILE A 76 2.30 -2.97 -6.16
CA ILE A 76 3.35 -2.47 -5.27
C ILE A 76 4.69 -2.96 -5.79
N TYR A 77 5.67 -2.06 -5.81
CA TYR A 77 7.06 -2.39 -6.14
C TYR A 77 7.89 -2.23 -4.88
N PRO A 78 8.10 -3.32 -4.10
CA PRO A 78 8.93 -3.22 -2.90
C PRO A 78 10.38 -2.96 -3.28
N TYR A 79 11.08 -2.22 -2.42
CA TYR A 79 12.50 -1.99 -2.59
C TYR A 79 13.26 -3.28 -2.29
N LEU A 80 14.04 -3.75 -3.26
CA LEU A 80 14.85 -4.95 -3.12
C LEU A 80 16.32 -4.53 -3.22
N PRO A 81 17.02 -4.43 -2.08
CA PRO A 81 18.46 -4.11 -2.12
C PRO A 81 19.23 -5.23 -2.81
N GLU A 82 20.15 -4.85 -3.66
CA GLU A 82 21.02 -5.79 -4.34
C GLU A 82 22.09 -6.36 -3.41
#